data_4bf1655c8467e6c584d7bdfcffb6c0e4
#
_entry.id   4bf1655c8467e6c584d7bdfcffb6c0e4
#
_cell.length_a   1.000
_cell.length_b   1.000
_cell.length_c   1.000
_cell.angle_alpha   90.00
_cell.angle_beta   90.00
_cell.angle_gamma   90.00
#
_symmetry.space_group_name_H-M   'P 1'
#
loop_
_entity.id
_entity.type
_entity.pdbx_description
1 polymer ?
#
loop_
_entity_poly.entity_id
_entity_poly.type
_entity_poly.pdbx_seq_one_letter_code
_entity_poly.pdbx_strand_id
1 'polypeptide(L)'
;EKVVTFLGRITMQKGPEYFVEAAALVLKRTKNIRFVFAGSGDMYEAMVNLAAERGIADKFHFPGFQRGKQVYEAYKNSDVFVMPSVSEPFGIAPLEAMQCGTPSIISKQSGCGEILENVIKVDYWDINAMADAIYSICTNPGLFKYLQEEGKKEVDGITWEKVGLKHRAIYDELIRNNQ
;
A
#
# COMPACT_ATOMS: atom_id res chain seq x y z
N GLU A 1 16.73 -8.57 7.00
CA GLU A 1 16.22 -8.07 5.70
C GLU A 1 14.96 -7.23 5.95
N LYS A 2 14.76 -6.21 5.11
CA LYS A 2 13.53 -5.42 5.11
C LYS A 2 12.45 -6.12 4.31
N VAL A 3 11.18 -5.94 4.68
CA VAL A 3 10.03 -6.58 4.03
C VAL A 3 9.15 -5.52 3.39
N VAL A 4 8.92 -5.67 2.08
CA VAL A 4 8.03 -4.81 1.30
C VAL A 4 6.85 -5.62 0.81
N THR A 5 5.63 -5.19 1.12
CA THR A 5 4.42 -5.98 0.89
C THR A 5 3.46 -5.31 -0.09
N PHE A 6 3.02 -6.09 -1.07
CA PHE A 6 1.77 -5.90 -1.81
C PHE A 6 0.71 -6.85 -1.23
N LEU A 7 -0.47 -6.34 -0.93
CA LEU A 7 -1.58 -7.15 -0.45
C LEU A 7 -2.89 -6.66 -1.08
N GLY A 8 -3.57 -7.55 -1.80
CA GLY A 8 -4.83 -7.22 -2.44
C GLY A 8 -5.24 -8.21 -3.54
N ARG A 9 -6.27 -7.84 -4.30
CA ARG A 9 -6.62 -8.59 -5.51
C ARG A 9 -5.53 -8.45 -6.56
N ILE A 10 -5.12 -9.55 -7.17
CA ILE A 10 -4.06 -9.57 -8.18
C ILE A 10 -4.71 -9.45 -9.57
N THR A 11 -5.12 -8.23 -9.89
CA THR A 11 -5.82 -7.85 -11.12
C THR A 11 -5.19 -6.60 -11.72
N MET A 12 -5.42 -6.32 -12.98
CA MET A 12 -4.92 -5.12 -13.68
C MET A 12 -5.22 -3.82 -12.90
N GLN A 13 -6.41 -3.72 -12.30
CA GLN A 13 -6.82 -2.55 -11.51
C GLN A 13 -5.85 -2.24 -10.36
N LYS A 14 -5.23 -3.25 -9.77
CA LYS A 14 -4.32 -3.11 -8.63
C LYS A 14 -2.86 -2.91 -9.03
N GLY A 15 -2.54 -2.97 -10.32
CA GLY A 15 -1.22 -2.68 -10.87
C GLY A 15 -0.10 -3.59 -10.35
N PRO A 16 -0.32 -4.91 -10.26
CA PRO A 16 0.66 -5.83 -9.67
C PRO A 16 1.98 -5.86 -10.43
N GLU A 17 1.96 -5.66 -11.74
CA GLU A 17 3.15 -5.60 -12.59
C GLU A 17 4.08 -4.45 -12.22
N TYR A 18 3.54 -3.29 -11.86
CA TYR A 18 4.34 -2.13 -11.46
C TYR A 18 5.10 -2.40 -10.16
N PHE A 19 4.49 -3.15 -9.24
CA PHE A 19 5.16 -3.58 -8.02
C PHE A 19 6.34 -4.52 -8.31
N VAL A 20 6.17 -5.52 -9.18
CA VAL A 20 7.24 -6.46 -9.54
C VAL A 20 8.37 -5.75 -10.27
N GLU A 21 8.06 -4.83 -11.20
CA GLU A 21 9.08 -4.05 -11.91
C GLU A 21 9.84 -3.10 -10.96
N ALA A 22 9.14 -2.43 -10.04
CA ALA A 22 9.80 -1.60 -9.03
C ALA A 22 10.72 -2.44 -8.11
N ALA A 23 10.27 -3.63 -7.72
CA ALA A 23 11.10 -4.57 -6.94
C ALA A 23 12.39 -4.95 -7.69
N ALA A 24 12.32 -5.18 -9.00
CA ALA A 24 13.49 -5.46 -9.82
C ALA A 24 14.50 -4.31 -9.80
N LEU A 25 14.02 -3.06 -9.86
CA LEU A 25 14.89 -1.88 -9.75
C LEU A 25 15.51 -1.73 -8.36
N VAL A 26 14.74 -1.96 -7.31
CA VAL A 26 15.24 -1.92 -5.91
C VAL A 26 16.33 -2.96 -5.70
N LEU A 27 16.13 -4.18 -6.19
CA LEU A 27 17.08 -5.29 -6.02
C LEU A 27 18.38 -5.15 -6.83
N LYS A 28 18.44 -4.22 -7.80
CA LYS A 28 19.71 -3.79 -8.43
C LYS A 28 20.57 -2.95 -7.47
N ARG A 29 19.93 -2.24 -6.52
CA ARG A 29 20.60 -1.31 -5.58
C ARG A 29 20.95 -1.98 -4.24
N THR A 30 20.13 -2.93 -3.78
CA THR A 30 20.32 -3.64 -2.51
C THR A 30 19.74 -5.03 -2.55
N LYS A 31 20.41 -5.99 -1.91
CA LYS A 31 19.91 -7.37 -1.77
C LYS A 31 19.27 -7.63 -0.39
N ASN A 32 19.25 -6.63 0.48
CA ASN A 32 18.75 -6.77 1.86
C ASN A 32 17.24 -6.46 1.99
N ILE A 33 16.48 -6.73 0.94
CA ILE A 33 15.04 -6.57 0.89
C ILE A 33 14.39 -7.84 0.36
N ARG A 34 13.25 -8.20 0.95
CA ARG A 34 12.33 -9.24 0.47
C ARG A 34 10.98 -8.63 0.14
N PHE A 35 10.30 -9.25 -0.79
CA PHE A 35 8.99 -8.83 -1.24
C PHE A 35 7.95 -9.89 -0.89
N VAL A 36 6.84 -9.46 -0.29
CA VAL A 36 5.67 -10.30 -0.04
C VAL A 36 4.58 -9.88 -1.02
N PHE A 37 4.11 -10.84 -1.81
CA PHE A 37 3.09 -10.63 -2.81
C PHE A 37 1.86 -11.45 -2.46
N ALA A 38 0.99 -10.87 -1.61
CA ALA A 38 -0.14 -11.54 -1.00
C ALA A 38 -1.45 -11.23 -1.72
N GLY A 39 -2.21 -12.26 -2.04
CA GLY A 39 -3.51 -12.14 -2.66
C GLY A 39 -3.82 -13.25 -3.65
N SER A 40 -4.91 -13.05 -4.40
CA SER A 40 -5.34 -13.92 -5.49
C SER A 40 -5.98 -13.09 -6.61
N GLY A 41 -5.96 -13.60 -7.81
CA GLY A 41 -6.54 -12.95 -8.99
C GLY A 41 -6.03 -13.56 -10.28
N ASP A 42 -6.57 -13.09 -11.38
CA ASP A 42 -6.27 -13.57 -12.74
C ASP A 42 -4.84 -13.32 -13.18
N MET A 43 -4.15 -12.34 -12.59
CA MET A 43 -2.76 -12.04 -12.91
C MET A 43 -1.73 -12.75 -12.00
N TYR A 44 -2.16 -13.60 -11.05
CA TYR A 44 -1.24 -14.22 -10.09
C TYR A 44 -0.08 -14.99 -10.75
N GLU A 45 -0.42 -15.91 -11.65
CA GLU A 45 0.60 -16.73 -12.36
C GLU A 45 1.50 -15.86 -13.24
N ALA A 46 0.94 -14.85 -13.89
CA ALA A 46 1.72 -13.91 -14.69
C ALA A 46 2.75 -13.15 -13.85
N MET A 47 2.40 -12.79 -12.60
CA MET A 47 3.33 -12.10 -11.70
C MET A 47 4.44 -13.00 -11.18
N VAL A 48 4.15 -14.27 -10.89
CA VAL A 48 5.17 -15.27 -10.54
C VAL A 48 6.16 -15.44 -11.69
N ASN A 49 5.65 -15.55 -12.92
CA ASN A 49 6.49 -15.67 -14.13
C ASN A 49 7.31 -14.40 -14.36
N LEU A 50 6.72 -13.22 -14.21
CA LEU A 50 7.42 -11.95 -14.36
C LEU A 50 8.58 -11.83 -13.35
N ALA A 51 8.37 -12.21 -12.09
CA ALA A 51 9.44 -12.23 -11.09
C ALA A 51 10.57 -13.18 -11.48
N ALA A 52 10.26 -14.34 -12.06
CA ALA A 52 11.26 -15.29 -12.56
C ALA A 52 12.01 -14.74 -13.79
N GLU A 53 11.31 -14.12 -14.75
CA GLU A 53 11.90 -13.47 -15.92
C GLU A 53 12.86 -12.33 -15.54
N ARG A 54 12.54 -11.59 -14.48
CA ARG A 54 13.41 -10.54 -13.92
C ARG A 54 14.55 -11.08 -13.06
N GLY A 55 14.60 -12.41 -12.85
CA GLY A 55 15.65 -13.07 -12.04
C GLY A 55 15.60 -12.72 -10.56
N ILE A 56 14.41 -12.46 -10.03
CA ILE A 56 14.20 -12.00 -8.63
C ILE A 56 13.22 -12.88 -7.85
N ALA A 57 12.79 -14.01 -8.39
CA ALA A 57 11.80 -14.88 -7.75
C ALA A 57 12.23 -15.39 -6.36
N ASP A 58 13.53 -15.57 -6.13
CA ASP A 58 14.11 -15.95 -4.84
C ASP A 58 13.95 -14.88 -3.75
N LYS A 59 13.66 -13.65 -4.12
CA LYS A 59 13.39 -12.52 -3.22
C LYS A 59 11.92 -12.30 -2.96
N PHE A 60 11.05 -13.05 -3.63
CA PHE A 60 9.60 -12.97 -3.46
C PHE A 60 9.07 -14.12 -2.58
N HIS A 61 8.10 -13.79 -1.75
CA HIS A 61 7.23 -14.74 -1.06
C HIS A 61 5.79 -14.55 -1.55
N PHE A 62 5.19 -15.62 -2.05
CA PHE A 62 3.83 -15.66 -2.60
C PHE A 62 2.91 -16.48 -1.69
N PRO A 63 2.39 -15.92 -0.58
CA PRO A 63 1.60 -16.69 0.39
C PRO A 63 0.18 -17.00 -0.09
N GLY A 64 -0.24 -16.49 -1.26
CA GLY A 64 -1.60 -16.59 -1.75
C GLY A 64 -2.58 -15.68 -1.00
N PHE A 65 -3.86 -16.05 -1.03
CA PHE A 65 -4.92 -15.23 -0.43
C PHE A 65 -4.86 -15.24 1.10
N GLN A 66 -4.94 -14.07 1.72
CA GLN A 66 -4.87 -13.88 3.17
C GLN A 66 -6.21 -13.44 3.75
N ARG A 67 -6.54 -13.85 4.99
CA ARG A 67 -7.80 -13.52 5.68
C ARG A 67 -7.58 -13.15 7.13
N GLY A 68 -8.39 -12.21 7.62
CA GLY A 68 -8.49 -11.87 9.04
C GLY A 68 -7.14 -11.60 9.68
N LYS A 69 -6.74 -12.41 10.65
CA LYS A 69 -5.47 -12.26 11.37
C LYS A 69 -4.23 -12.29 10.47
N GLN A 70 -4.25 -13.08 9.38
CA GLN A 70 -3.13 -13.17 8.45
C GLN A 70 -2.86 -11.84 7.73
N VAL A 71 -3.92 -11.09 7.39
CA VAL A 71 -3.81 -9.75 6.79
C VAL A 71 -3.12 -8.79 7.75
N TYR A 72 -3.58 -8.79 9.02
CA TYR A 72 -2.99 -7.97 10.06
C TYR A 72 -1.51 -8.32 10.32
N GLU A 73 -1.19 -9.60 10.38
CA GLU A 73 0.19 -10.07 10.54
C GLU A 73 1.06 -9.72 9.33
N ALA A 74 0.51 -9.79 8.11
CA ALA A 74 1.24 -9.37 6.92
C ALA A 74 1.64 -7.90 6.99
N TYR A 75 0.71 -7.00 7.36
CA TYR A 75 1.05 -5.59 7.55
C TYR A 75 2.06 -5.39 8.67
N LYS A 76 1.81 -5.96 9.85
CA LYS A 76 2.65 -5.76 11.05
C LYS A 76 4.09 -6.25 10.87
N ASN A 77 4.31 -7.26 10.03
CA ASN A 77 5.64 -7.79 9.73
C ASN A 77 6.29 -7.13 8.49
N SER A 78 5.67 -6.09 7.96
CA SER A 78 6.18 -5.34 6.81
C SER A 78 6.85 -4.04 7.23
N ASP A 79 7.92 -3.69 6.55
CA ASP A 79 8.56 -2.38 6.69
C ASP A 79 7.94 -1.33 5.75
N VAL A 80 7.36 -1.78 4.62
CA VAL A 80 6.69 -0.91 3.66
C VAL A 80 5.51 -1.66 3.05
N PHE A 81 4.37 -1.00 2.95
CA PHE A 81 3.22 -1.44 2.15
C PHE A 81 3.15 -0.63 0.86
N VAL A 82 2.89 -1.30 -0.27
CA VAL A 82 2.80 -0.64 -1.59
C VAL A 82 1.47 -0.98 -2.24
N MET A 83 0.72 0.05 -2.64
CA MET A 83 -0.54 -0.07 -3.39
C MET A 83 -0.44 0.72 -4.71
N PRO A 84 0.06 0.12 -5.79
CA PRO A 84 0.28 0.77 -7.08
C PRO A 84 -0.97 0.71 -7.97
N SER A 85 -2.14 0.92 -7.40
CA SER A 85 -3.41 0.75 -8.11
C SER A 85 -3.54 1.74 -9.28
N VAL A 86 -3.95 1.22 -10.43
CA VAL A 86 -4.27 2.00 -11.63
C VAL A 86 -5.51 2.87 -11.40
N SER A 87 -6.49 2.29 -10.68
CA SER A 87 -7.71 2.98 -10.27
C SER A 87 -8.19 2.39 -8.95
N GLU A 88 -8.32 3.23 -7.94
CA GLU A 88 -8.78 2.85 -6.61
C GLU A 88 -9.74 3.91 -6.07
N PRO A 89 -11.05 3.63 -6.00
CA PRO A 89 -12.04 4.63 -5.57
C PRO A 89 -11.75 5.21 -4.18
N PHE A 90 -11.29 4.38 -3.25
CA PHE A 90 -10.82 4.83 -1.93
C PHE A 90 -9.52 4.15 -1.54
N GLY A 91 -9.54 2.85 -1.20
CA GLY A 91 -8.39 2.06 -0.77
C GLY A 91 -8.25 2.02 0.75
N ILE A 92 -8.87 1.03 1.40
CA ILE A 92 -8.77 0.83 2.85
C ILE A 92 -7.42 0.25 3.24
N ALA A 93 -6.80 -0.55 2.39
CA ALA A 93 -5.56 -1.27 2.68
C ALA A 93 -4.40 -0.38 3.18
N PRO A 94 -4.13 0.82 2.65
CA PRO A 94 -3.11 1.70 3.21
C PRO A 94 -3.43 2.17 4.63
N LEU A 95 -4.71 2.42 4.95
CA LEU A 95 -5.12 2.82 6.29
C LEU A 95 -4.89 1.67 7.29
N GLU A 96 -5.23 0.44 6.90
CA GLU A 96 -4.98 -0.77 7.71
C GLU A 96 -3.48 -0.99 7.94
N ALA A 97 -2.65 -0.83 6.92
CA ALA A 97 -1.20 -0.94 7.02
C ALA A 97 -0.62 0.14 7.97
N MET A 98 -1.01 1.39 7.80
CA MET A 98 -0.59 2.51 8.65
C MET A 98 -1.05 2.33 10.10
N GLN A 99 -2.26 1.79 10.33
CA GLN A 99 -2.75 1.46 11.67
C GLN A 99 -1.87 0.38 12.34
N CYS A 100 -1.31 -0.54 11.56
CA CYS A 100 -0.31 -1.50 12.04
C CYS A 100 1.08 -0.89 12.24
N GLY A 101 1.29 0.38 11.94
CA GLY A 101 2.57 1.08 12.00
C GLY A 101 3.46 0.82 10.78
N THR A 102 2.87 0.48 9.65
CA THR A 102 3.60 0.19 8.41
C THR A 102 3.49 1.37 7.44
N PRO A 103 4.61 2.06 7.13
CA PRO A 103 4.66 3.10 6.12
C PRO A 103 4.07 2.65 4.78
N SER A 104 3.31 3.52 4.13
CA SER A 104 2.61 3.17 2.90
C SER A 104 3.06 4.03 1.71
N ILE A 105 3.20 3.38 0.55
CA ILE A 105 3.36 4.01 -0.75
C ILE A 105 2.09 3.72 -1.55
N ILE A 106 1.45 4.75 -2.07
CA ILE A 106 0.20 4.62 -2.81
C ILE A 106 0.31 5.28 -4.19
N SER A 107 -0.51 4.83 -5.13
CA SER A 107 -0.66 5.58 -6.37
C SER A 107 -1.46 6.86 -6.13
N LYS A 108 -1.14 7.93 -6.86
CA LYS A 108 -1.90 9.19 -6.85
C LYS A 108 -3.34 9.01 -7.31
N GLN A 109 -3.63 7.90 -8.02
CA GLN A 109 -4.95 7.52 -8.51
C GLN A 109 -5.82 6.78 -7.46
N SER A 110 -5.36 6.77 -6.20
CA SER A 110 -6.09 6.18 -5.07
C SER A 110 -6.81 7.26 -4.28
N GLY A 111 -8.13 7.12 -4.09
CA GLY A 111 -8.96 8.11 -3.41
C GLY A 111 -8.56 8.38 -1.96
N CYS A 112 -8.00 7.39 -1.24
CA CYS A 112 -7.44 7.63 0.09
C CYS A 112 -6.31 8.66 0.09
N GLY A 113 -5.66 8.87 -1.05
CA GLY A 113 -4.63 9.90 -1.21
C GLY A 113 -5.15 11.34 -1.03
N GLU A 114 -6.45 11.58 -1.13
CA GLU A 114 -7.06 12.88 -0.87
C GLU A 114 -7.08 13.25 0.62
N ILE A 115 -7.06 12.23 1.49
CA ILE A 115 -7.16 12.42 2.94
C ILE A 115 -5.89 12.04 3.70
N LEU A 116 -5.01 11.24 3.09
CA LEU A 116 -3.75 10.81 3.72
C LEU A 116 -2.61 11.76 3.32
N GLU A 117 -1.92 12.31 4.31
CA GLU A 117 -0.76 13.20 4.13
C GLU A 117 0.57 12.48 4.39
N ASN A 118 0.59 11.57 5.37
CA ASN A 118 1.79 10.84 5.79
C ASN A 118 1.99 9.53 5.03
N VAL A 119 1.83 9.60 3.70
CA VAL A 119 2.10 8.52 2.74
C VAL A 119 2.93 9.05 1.59
N ILE A 120 3.73 8.20 0.96
CA ILE A 120 4.39 8.58 -0.29
C ILE A 120 3.44 8.31 -1.45
N LYS A 121 3.20 9.34 -2.28
CA LYS A 121 2.30 9.28 -3.44
C LYS A 121 3.12 9.30 -4.73
N VAL A 122 2.97 8.27 -5.55
CA VAL A 122 3.65 8.16 -6.86
C VAL A 122 2.63 7.92 -7.96
N ASP A 123 2.96 8.23 -9.19
CA ASP A 123 2.15 7.76 -10.31
C ASP A 123 2.36 6.25 -10.50
N TYR A 124 1.27 5.47 -10.69
CA TYR A 124 1.39 4.00 -10.74
C TYR A 124 2.34 3.52 -11.86
N TRP A 125 2.44 4.27 -12.96
CA TRP A 125 3.33 3.97 -14.10
C TRP A 125 4.78 4.42 -13.88
N ASP A 126 5.05 5.27 -12.87
CA ASP A 126 6.41 5.72 -12.57
C ASP A 126 7.13 4.71 -11.67
N ILE A 127 7.60 3.64 -12.32
CA ILE A 127 8.31 2.54 -11.67
C ILE A 127 9.59 3.04 -10.96
N ASN A 128 10.26 4.06 -11.53
CA ASN A 128 11.47 4.62 -10.93
C ASN A 128 11.15 5.35 -9.62
N ALA A 129 10.15 6.22 -9.62
CA ALA A 129 9.71 6.91 -8.41
C ALA A 129 9.24 5.93 -7.33
N MET A 130 8.52 4.86 -7.71
CA MET A 130 8.11 3.80 -6.79
C MET A 130 9.30 3.06 -6.20
N ALA A 131 10.29 2.69 -7.02
CA ALA A 131 11.50 2.04 -6.56
C ALA A 131 12.33 2.95 -5.64
N ASP A 132 12.43 4.24 -5.96
CA ASP A 132 13.11 5.24 -5.13
C ASP A 132 12.42 5.42 -3.77
N ALA A 133 11.10 5.45 -3.75
CA ALA A 133 10.31 5.54 -2.52
C ALA A 133 10.53 4.29 -1.63
N ILE A 134 10.43 3.09 -2.20
CA ILE A 134 10.70 1.83 -1.49
C ILE A 134 12.13 1.85 -0.90
N TYR A 135 13.12 2.14 -1.74
CA TYR A 135 14.51 2.16 -1.33
C TYR A 135 14.76 3.18 -0.22
N SER A 136 14.21 4.38 -0.33
CA SER A 136 14.38 5.46 0.64
C SER A 136 13.80 5.10 2.00
N ILE A 137 12.59 4.54 2.07
CA ILE A 137 12.00 4.11 3.34
C ILE A 137 12.83 2.97 3.96
N CYS A 138 13.26 2.00 3.15
CA CYS A 138 14.01 0.84 3.65
C CYS A 138 15.42 1.18 4.15
N THR A 139 16.04 2.25 3.63
CA THR A 139 17.44 2.60 3.91
C THR A 139 17.63 3.84 4.77
N ASN A 140 16.57 4.64 4.98
CA ASN A 140 16.61 5.84 5.83
C ASN A 140 15.77 5.63 7.11
N PRO A 141 16.40 5.32 8.26
CA PRO A 141 15.67 5.09 9.51
C PRO A 141 14.87 6.30 9.99
N GLY A 142 15.31 7.52 9.69
CA GLY A 142 14.59 8.74 10.05
C GLY A 142 13.28 8.87 9.28
N LEU A 143 13.31 8.65 7.97
CA LEU A 143 12.11 8.66 7.12
C LEU A 143 11.15 7.53 7.52
N PHE A 144 11.67 6.32 7.73
CA PHE A 144 10.87 5.19 8.18
C PHE A 144 10.11 5.52 9.47
N LYS A 145 10.84 5.99 10.50
CA LYS A 145 10.28 6.32 11.81
C LYS A 145 9.23 7.43 11.70
N TYR A 146 9.53 8.49 10.95
CA TYR A 146 8.58 9.58 10.72
C TYR A 146 7.26 9.08 10.12
N LEU A 147 7.33 8.35 9.00
CA LEU A 147 6.13 7.82 8.33
C LEU A 147 5.37 6.81 9.21
N GLN A 148 6.07 6.01 10.00
CA GLN A 148 5.47 5.06 10.93
C GLN A 148 4.68 5.78 12.02
N GLU A 149 5.28 6.76 12.69
CA GLU A 149 4.69 7.46 13.83
C GLU A 149 3.58 8.41 13.39
N GLU A 150 3.86 9.29 12.41
CA GLU A 150 2.89 10.28 11.96
C GLU A 150 1.76 9.63 11.14
N GLY A 151 2.08 8.64 10.30
CA GLY A 151 1.06 7.89 9.58
C GLY A 151 0.10 7.15 10.51
N LYS A 152 0.62 6.53 11.58
CA LYS A 152 -0.25 5.87 12.56
C LYS A 152 -1.14 6.86 13.29
N LYS A 153 -0.61 8.00 13.75
CA LYS A 153 -1.40 9.06 14.41
C LYS A 153 -2.51 9.59 13.48
N GLU A 154 -2.19 9.77 12.21
CA GLU A 154 -3.14 10.24 11.21
C GLU A 154 -4.34 9.29 11.07
N VAL A 155 -4.08 8.00 10.87
CA VAL A 155 -5.17 7.02 10.67
C VAL A 155 -5.93 6.71 11.95
N ASP A 156 -5.32 6.77 13.13
CA ASP A 156 -6.01 6.66 14.41
C ASP A 156 -7.04 7.80 14.60
N GLY A 157 -6.87 8.91 13.88
CA GLY A 157 -7.82 10.01 13.79
C GLY A 157 -9.00 9.80 12.83
N ILE A 158 -8.92 8.81 11.94
CA ILE A 158 -9.94 8.50 10.92
C ILE A 158 -10.83 7.37 11.43
N THR A 159 -12.03 7.71 11.93
CA THR A 159 -12.95 6.73 12.50
C THR A 159 -14.30 6.75 11.79
N TRP A 160 -14.97 5.60 11.75
CA TRP A 160 -16.33 5.49 11.21
C TRP A 160 -17.32 6.40 11.93
N GLU A 161 -17.12 6.63 13.24
CA GLU A 161 -17.93 7.55 14.02
C GLU A 161 -17.86 8.98 13.48
N LYS A 162 -16.64 9.48 13.22
CA LYS A 162 -16.44 10.83 12.63
C LYS A 162 -17.06 10.92 11.24
N VAL A 163 -16.96 9.88 10.43
CA VAL A 163 -17.60 9.80 9.11
C VAL A 163 -19.13 9.86 9.26
N GLY A 164 -19.69 9.10 10.17
CA GLY A 164 -21.13 9.10 10.47
C GLY A 164 -21.64 10.47 10.94
N LEU A 165 -20.88 11.15 11.81
CA LEU A 165 -21.23 12.51 12.25
C LEU A 165 -21.24 13.53 11.10
N LYS A 166 -20.29 13.45 10.17
CA LYS A 166 -20.28 14.31 8.98
C LYS A 166 -21.50 14.05 8.08
N HIS A 167 -21.88 12.81 7.84
CA HIS A 167 -23.09 12.49 7.07
C HIS A 167 -24.35 13.01 7.76
N ARG A 168 -24.46 12.82 9.07
CA ARG A 168 -25.59 13.35 9.84
C ARG A 168 -25.71 14.87 9.71
N ALA A 169 -24.59 15.59 9.82
CA ALA A 169 -24.60 17.06 9.68
C ALA A 169 -25.12 17.51 8.30
N ILE A 170 -24.75 16.79 7.22
CA ILE A 170 -25.25 17.06 5.86
C ILE A 170 -26.76 16.82 5.78
N TYR A 171 -27.27 15.73 6.34
CA TYR A 171 -28.71 15.47 6.36
C TYR A 171 -29.48 16.51 7.16
N ASP A 172 -28.98 16.92 8.32
CA ASP A 172 -29.60 17.94 9.17
C ASP A 172 -29.64 19.32 8.46
N GLU A 173 -28.63 19.64 7.65
CA GLU A 173 -28.59 20.85 6.83
C GLU A 173 -29.62 20.79 5.68
N LEU A 174 -29.69 19.65 4.97
CA LEU A 174 -30.67 19.49 3.88
C LEU A 174 -32.11 19.56 4.38
N ILE A 175 -32.39 18.99 5.55
CA ILE A 175 -33.73 19.07 6.16
C ILE A 175 -34.08 20.50 6.51
N ARG A 176 -33.14 21.27 7.08
CA ARG A 176 -33.37 22.69 7.41
C ARG A 176 -33.63 23.58 6.19
N ASN A 177 -32.90 23.30 5.09
CA ASN A 177 -33.02 24.10 3.86
C ASN A 177 -34.27 23.77 3.04
N ASN A 178 -35.02 22.71 3.37
CA ASN A 178 -36.24 22.29 2.72
C ASN A 178 -37.50 22.56 3.59
N GLN A 179 -37.38 23.25 4.71
CA GLN A 179 -38.48 23.78 5.53
C GLN A 179 -38.67 25.29 5.28
#